data_81fefb77cf4b6e120d8f4f1c6d77bf00
#
_entry.id   81fefb77cf4b6e120d8f4f1c6d77bf00
#
_cell.length_a   1.000
_cell.length_b   1.000
_cell.length_c   1.000
_cell.angle_alpha   90.00
_cell.angle_beta   90.00
_cell.angle_gamma   90.00
#
_symmetry.space_group_name_H-M   'P 1'
#
loop_
_entity.id
_entity.type
_entity.pdbx_description
1 polymer ?
#
loop_
_entity_poly.entity_id
_entity_poly.type
_entity_poly.pdbx_seq_one_letter_code
_entity_poly.pdbx_strand_id
1 'polypeptide(L)'
;MASNKLEVSQLDFDAIKTNLKTFLQDQSEFQDYDFEGSGFAVLLDVLAYNTHYLGFNANMLTNEMYLDSADIRKNIVSLAKMLGYTPTSAKSPSANIDILVNHASGTEITMSKGTAFTTSVGDTTYQFVTNADITTTPVNGVYTFKNVLIHEGTLVTFNYVVDSSDPDQRFIIPSIKADTSTLKVTVQNSSSDTTTSTYSLVSSLTDLNSTSKVYFLQEGEDGKFEVYFGDGVLGKALADGNIVKLQYIVTNKAEANGASTFALSGSIGGFSNVSITTNSSAQGGAEPQTKESIRYNAPLQYSAQDRAVTTADYETKVLQIYPNAQSVSAWGGEDDETPVYGQVKIAIKAASGSSLTATTKADIVQQLKRYNVASVTPVIVDPEITDIILTSTVKYDSSATDKNSETLKSNVITILNNYNTNTLNQFDGVFRFSKVSKEIDNTDNSILSNISTLKIRKTFIPSLNASTRYDIYYRNALYNPHTGHNAAAGGILETSGFKISGDTTNVYYLDDDGEGNVRAYYLVGSVRTYTNNTQGTINYATGQITINSLNVTSVENIRGATSNKIELTVKPKSNDVVPVRDQVLNIDTTNSTITVEADTFVGGSSDAGVGYTTTSSY
;
A
#
# COMPACT_ATOMS: atom_id res chain seq x y z
N MET A 1 -0.85 15.46 -3.08
CA MET A 1 -1.09 16.92 -2.87
C MET A 1 -0.32 17.68 -3.93
N ALA A 2 -0.94 18.63 -4.62
CA ALA A 2 -0.22 19.53 -5.51
C ALA A 2 0.75 20.35 -4.65
N SER A 3 2.06 20.35 -4.98
CA SER A 3 3.02 21.17 -4.26
C SER A 3 2.64 22.64 -4.48
N ASN A 4 2.34 23.36 -3.39
CA ASN A 4 2.10 24.79 -3.43
C ASN A 4 3.45 25.50 -3.65
N LYS A 5 3.83 25.72 -4.91
CA LYS A 5 5.04 26.48 -5.23
C LYS A 5 4.80 27.95 -4.97
N LEU A 6 5.70 28.55 -4.21
CA LEU A 6 5.70 29.99 -3.95
C LEU A 6 6.34 30.73 -5.12
N GLU A 7 5.67 31.72 -5.64
CA GLU A 7 6.22 32.66 -6.62
C GLU A 7 6.55 33.97 -5.93
N VAL A 8 7.83 34.26 -5.77
CA VAL A 8 8.34 35.44 -5.04
C VAL A 8 8.70 36.57 -5.98
N SER A 9 8.96 36.26 -7.24
CA SER A 9 9.32 37.23 -8.27
C SER A 9 8.71 36.87 -9.62
N GLN A 10 8.46 37.90 -10.44
CA GLN A 10 7.97 37.70 -11.81
C GLN A 10 9.07 37.06 -12.68
N LEU A 11 8.70 35.97 -13.37
CA LEU A 11 9.65 35.24 -14.25
C LEU A 11 9.42 35.48 -15.74
N ASP A 12 8.46 36.33 -16.11
CA ASP A 12 8.19 36.64 -17.51
C ASP A 12 9.26 37.56 -18.06
N PHE A 13 10.04 37.06 -19.03
CA PHE A 13 11.12 37.79 -19.69
C PHE A 13 10.60 39.02 -20.42
N ASP A 14 9.51 38.93 -21.14
CA ASP A 14 8.94 40.02 -21.92
C ASP A 14 8.37 41.12 -21.01
N ALA A 15 7.76 40.74 -19.87
CA ALA A 15 7.34 41.70 -18.88
C ALA A 15 8.51 42.43 -18.22
N ILE A 16 9.62 41.74 -17.92
CA ILE A 16 10.85 42.36 -17.39
C ILE A 16 11.41 43.34 -18.41
N LYS A 17 11.52 42.95 -19.69
CA LYS A 17 11.98 43.81 -20.78
C LYS A 17 11.07 45.02 -20.94
N THR A 18 9.77 44.86 -20.90
CA THR A 18 8.79 45.95 -21.01
C THR A 18 8.93 46.92 -19.84
N ASN A 19 9.10 46.43 -18.60
CA ASN A 19 9.32 47.28 -17.43
C ASN A 19 10.62 48.09 -17.55
N LEU A 20 11.70 47.49 -18.06
CA LEU A 20 12.97 48.19 -18.33
C LEU A 20 12.79 49.27 -19.39
N LYS A 21 12.07 48.99 -20.48
CA LYS A 21 11.73 49.99 -21.50
C LYS A 21 10.90 51.14 -20.92
N THR A 22 9.88 50.83 -20.11
CA THR A 22 9.04 51.84 -19.46
C THR A 22 9.87 52.74 -18.53
N PHE A 23 10.78 52.17 -17.74
CA PHE A 23 11.67 52.93 -16.88
C PHE A 23 12.57 53.88 -17.70
N LEU A 24 13.06 53.44 -18.86
CA LEU A 24 13.92 54.28 -19.73
C LEU A 24 13.15 55.39 -20.43
N GLN A 25 11.84 55.29 -20.65
CA GLN A 25 10.99 56.34 -21.20
C GLN A 25 10.98 57.59 -20.32
N ASP A 26 11.15 57.42 -19.02
CA ASP A 26 11.18 58.54 -18.06
C ASP A 26 12.57 59.20 -17.96
N GLN A 27 13.61 58.68 -18.69
CA GLN A 27 14.97 59.18 -18.66
C GLN A 27 15.26 59.98 -19.94
N SER A 28 15.75 61.21 -19.80
CA SER A 28 16.06 62.09 -20.97
C SER A 28 17.35 61.74 -21.66
N GLU A 29 18.25 61.01 -21.02
CA GLU A 29 19.61 60.70 -21.52
C GLU A 29 19.65 59.51 -22.48
N PHE A 30 18.60 58.67 -22.50
CA PHE A 30 18.57 57.46 -23.32
C PHE A 30 17.60 57.59 -24.49
N GLN A 31 18.14 57.45 -25.71
CA GLN A 31 17.39 57.36 -26.96
C GLN A 31 17.70 55.98 -27.59
N ASP A 32 16.97 55.54 -28.59
CA ASP A 32 17.15 54.25 -29.28
C ASP A 32 16.88 52.96 -28.50
N TYR A 33 16.36 53.04 -27.25
CA TYR A 33 16.02 51.87 -26.45
C TYR A 33 14.81 51.08 -27.02
N ASP A 34 14.01 51.69 -27.87
CA ASP A 34 12.82 51.08 -28.47
C ASP A 34 13.08 50.50 -29.86
N PHE A 35 14.24 50.74 -30.43
CA PHE A 35 14.64 50.17 -31.72
C PHE A 35 15.26 48.79 -31.52
N GLU A 36 14.57 47.72 -31.97
CA GLU A 36 14.98 46.32 -31.71
C GLU A 36 16.34 45.94 -32.29
N GLY A 37 16.78 46.61 -33.34
CA GLY A 37 18.11 46.41 -33.94
C GLY A 37 19.24 47.20 -33.29
N SER A 38 18.95 48.02 -32.28
CA SER A 38 19.99 48.84 -31.63
C SER A 38 20.87 48.01 -30.69
N GLY A 39 22.11 48.39 -30.53
CA GLY A 39 23.01 47.78 -29.53
C GLY A 39 22.50 47.95 -28.12
N PHE A 40 21.68 48.99 -27.86
CA PHE A 40 21.05 49.21 -26.56
C PHE A 40 19.90 48.25 -26.30
N ALA A 41 19.09 47.88 -27.30
CA ALA A 41 18.07 46.88 -27.20
C ALA A 41 18.65 45.49 -26.84
N VAL A 42 19.79 45.12 -27.44
CA VAL A 42 20.53 43.91 -27.11
C VAL A 42 21.03 43.92 -25.64
N LEU A 43 21.47 45.09 -25.15
CA LEU A 43 21.88 45.24 -23.75
C LEU A 43 20.69 45.07 -22.80
N LEU A 44 19.51 45.60 -23.15
CA LEU A 44 18.26 45.38 -22.39
C LEU A 44 17.87 43.92 -22.36
N ASP A 45 18.06 43.18 -23.46
CA ASP A 45 17.81 41.73 -23.48
C ASP A 45 18.76 40.99 -22.54
N VAL A 46 20.04 41.37 -22.51
CA VAL A 46 21.00 40.77 -21.56
C VAL A 46 20.65 41.09 -20.11
N LEU A 47 20.21 42.33 -19.82
CA LEU A 47 19.76 42.72 -18.49
C LEU A 47 18.47 41.97 -18.07
N ALA A 48 17.50 41.88 -18.99
CA ALA A 48 16.26 41.14 -18.76
C ALA A 48 16.55 39.65 -18.53
N TYR A 49 17.44 39.04 -19.30
CA TYR A 49 17.90 37.68 -19.15
C TYR A 49 18.57 37.44 -17.79
N ASN A 50 19.49 38.34 -17.39
CA ASN A 50 20.12 38.25 -16.08
C ASN A 50 19.10 38.37 -14.94
N THR A 51 18.15 39.31 -15.04
CA THR A 51 17.08 39.50 -14.04
C THR A 51 16.15 38.30 -13.98
N HIS A 52 15.82 37.70 -15.13
CA HIS A 52 15.04 36.46 -15.20
C HIS A 52 15.76 35.33 -14.46
N TYR A 53 17.06 35.12 -14.70
CA TYR A 53 17.85 34.11 -13.98
C TYR A 53 17.94 34.38 -12.47
N LEU A 54 18.12 35.63 -12.07
CA LEU A 54 18.13 36.01 -10.66
C LEU A 54 16.77 35.73 -10.00
N GLY A 55 15.69 36.09 -10.69
CA GLY A 55 14.31 35.76 -10.25
C GLY A 55 14.07 34.28 -10.13
N PHE A 56 14.50 33.50 -11.14
CA PHE A 56 14.41 32.04 -11.10
C PHE A 56 15.17 31.43 -9.90
N ASN A 57 16.41 31.86 -9.68
CA ASN A 57 17.22 31.41 -8.56
C ASN A 57 16.60 31.81 -7.21
N ALA A 58 16.04 33.02 -7.11
CA ALA A 58 15.34 33.47 -5.89
C ALA A 58 14.10 32.62 -5.60
N ASN A 59 13.30 32.34 -6.62
CA ASN A 59 12.12 31.48 -6.48
C ASN A 59 12.52 30.04 -6.12
N MET A 60 13.58 29.51 -6.75
CA MET A 60 14.09 28.19 -6.43
C MET A 60 14.57 28.11 -4.97
N LEU A 61 15.40 29.08 -4.53
CA LEU A 61 15.88 29.13 -3.14
C LEU A 61 14.72 29.23 -2.15
N THR A 62 13.73 30.08 -2.42
CA THR A 62 12.57 30.24 -1.54
C THR A 62 11.75 28.95 -1.44
N ASN A 63 11.55 28.26 -2.56
CA ASN A 63 10.82 26.99 -2.55
C ASN A 63 11.58 25.89 -1.79
N GLU A 64 12.91 25.86 -1.89
CA GLU A 64 13.74 24.87 -1.20
C GLU A 64 13.89 25.14 0.32
N MET A 65 13.47 26.30 0.82
CA MET A 65 13.50 26.62 2.25
C MET A 65 12.36 25.99 3.08
N TYR A 66 11.29 25.55 2.44
CA TYR A 66 10.12 25.01 3.13
C TYR A 66 9.86 23.55 2.75
N LEU A 67 9.51 22.74 3.74
CA LEU A 67 9.28 21.30 3.53
C LEU A 67 8.19 21.02 2.49
N ASP A 68 7.13 21.85 2.46
CA ASP A 68 5.98 21.67 1.56
C ASP A 68 6.32 21.97 0.09
N SER A 69 7.23 22.92 -0.16
CA SER A 69 7.56 23.39 -1.51
C SER A 69 8.90 22.89 -2.04
N ALA A 70 9.82 22.43 -1.17
CA ALA A 70 11.11 21.89 -1.56
C ALA A 70 10.96 20.70 -2.52
N ASP A 71 11.81 20.59 -3.53
CA ASP A 71 11.78 19.53 -4.54
C ASP A 71 13.06 18.68 -4.56
N ILE A 72 14.14 19.22 -4.03
CA ILE A 72 15.43 18.51 -3.92
C ILE A 72 15.39 17.61 -2.67
N ARG A 73 15.56 16.28 -2.85
CA ARG A 73 15.51 15.31 -1.75
C ARG A 73 16.41 15.68 -0.57
N LYS A 74 17.65 16.11 -0.84
CA LYS A 74 18.61 16.51 0.19
C LYS A 74 18.05 17.61 1.11
N ASN A 75 17.38 18.61 0.53
CA ASN A 75 16.78 19.71 1.29
C ASN A 75 15.58 19.24 2.09
N ILE A 76 14.71 18.41 1.50
CA ILE A 76 13.56 17.79 2.20
C ILE A 76 14.04 16.96 3.40
N VAL A 77 15.07 16.12 3.23
CA VAL A 77 15.66 15.33 4.29
C VAL A 77 16.27 16.21 5.38
N SER A 78 16.98 17.29 4.98
CA SER A 78 17.56 18.26 5.93
C SER A 78 16.48 18.97 6.76
N LEU A 79 15.38 19.38 6.12
CA LEU A 79 14.24 20.01 6.81
C LEU A 79 13.50 19.00 7.72
N ALA A 80 13.30 17.77 7.26
CA ALA A 80 12.71 16.69 8.06
C ALA A 80 13.55 16.35 9.29
N LYS A 81 14.88 16.38 9.16
CA LYS A 81 15.82 16.16 10.26
C LYS A 81 15.68 17.23 11.36
N MET A 82 15.38 18.48 11.02
CA MET A 82 15.08 19.52 12.02
C MET A 82 13.84 19.17 12.87
N LEU A 83 12.92 18.36 12.32
CA LEU A 83 11.76 17.82 13.02
C LEU A 83 12.07 16.50 13.76
N GLY A 84 13.31 16.04 13.77
CA GLY A 84 13.70 14.76 14.36
C GLY A 84 13.30 13.54 13.52
N TYR A 85 12.97 13.73 12.23
CA TYR A 85 12.55 12.66 11.33
C TYR A 85 13.74 12.08 10.56
N THR A 86 13.92 10.75 10.61
CA THR A 86 14.88 10.02 9.78
C THR A 86 14.12 9.20 8.76
N PRO A 87 14.32 9.44 7.44
CA PRO A 87 13.67 8.65 6.40
C PRO A 87 14.03 7.17 6.48
N THR A 88 13.13 6.30 6.01
CA THR A 88 13.41 4.87 5.92
C THR A 88 14.27 4.58 4.68
N SER A 89 15.30 3.73 4.87
CA SER A 89 16.13 3.20 3.78
C SER A 89 15.38 2.18 2.93
N ALA A 90 16.04 1.68 1.90
CA ALA A 90 15.62 0.44 1.25
C ALA A 90 15.44 -0.67 2.29
N LYS A 91 14.45 -1.54 2.13
CA LYS A 91 14.22 -2.70 3.00
C LYS A 91 14.30 -3.99 2.21
N SER A 92 14.95 -4.98 2.81
CA SER A 92 15.06 -6.32 2.26
C SER A 92 13.81 -7.16 2.56
N PRO A 93 13.27 -7.93 1.60
CA PRO A 93 12.32 -8.99 1.90
C PRO A 93 12.90 -9.98 2.90
N SER A 94 12.11 -10.39 3.88
CA SER A 94 12.50 -11.39 4.84
C SER A 94 11.52 -12.56 4.89
N ALA A 95 12.04 -13.75 5.11
CA ALA A 95 11.27 -14.99 5.24
C ALA A 95 11.69 -15.75 6.49
N ASN A 96 10.74 -16.48 7.07
CA ASN A 96 11.04 -17.43 8.16
C ASN A 96 11.03 -18.86 7.63
N ILE A 97 12.10 -19.58 7.88
CA ILE A 97 12.28 -20.98 7.44
C ILE A 97 12.70 -21.88 8.59
N ASP A 98 12.27 -23.13 8.52
CA ASP A 98 12.81 -24.22 9.35
C ASP A 98 13.78 -25.03 8.52
N ILE A 99 14.94 -25.35 9.09
CA ILE A 99 15.99 -26.10 8.39
C ILE A 99 16.31 -27.34 9.19
N LEU A 100 16.12 -28.51 8.57
CA LEU A 100 16.54 -29.79 9.10
C LEU A 100 17.84 -30.20 8.41
N VAL A 101 18.90 -30.41 9.18
CA VAL A 101 20.19 -30.88 8.63
C VAL A 101 20.20 -32.41 8.70
N ASN A 102 20.19 -33.04 7.52
CA ASN A 102 20.17 -34.49 7.39
C ASN A 102 21.58 -35.06 7.54
N HIS A 103 21.68 -36.19 8.25
CA HIS A 103 22.94 -36.94 8.45
C HIS A 103 24.07 -36.15 9.13
N ALA A 104 23.72 -35.09 9.86
CA ALA A 104 24.69 -34.36 10.65
C ALA A 104 25.18 -35.17 11.86
N SER A 105 26.38 -34.87 12.33
CA SER A 105 26.99 -35.48 13.49
C SER A 105 27.72 -34.42 14.34
N GLY A 106 27.84 -34.67 15.65
CA GLY A 106 28.50 -33.76 16.56
C GLY A 106 27.61 -33.41 17.77
N THR A 107 28.14 -32.59 18.69
CA THR A 107 27.40 -32.12 19.86
C THR A 107 26.56 -30.89 19.55
N GLU A 108 26.98 -30.10 18.57
CA GLU A 108 26.29 -28.89 18.10
C GLU A 108 26.69 -28.59 16.64
N ILE A 109 25.84 -27.86 15.94
CA ILE A 109 26.11 -27.33 14.60
C ILE A 109 25.79 -25.84 14.58
N THR A 110 26.72 -25.06 14.01
CA THR A 110 26.55 -23.62 13.84
C THR A 110 26.30 -23.30 12.35
N MET A 111 25.24 -22.59 12.09
CA MET A 111 24.97 -21.90 10.83
C MET A 111 25.54 -20.49 10.94
N SER A 112 26.58 -20.22 10.16
CA SER A 112 27.24 -18.91 10.20
C SER A 112 26.37 -17.81 9.56
N LYS A 113 26.52 -16.60 10.06
CA LYS A 113 25.99 -15.41 9.39
C LYS A 113 26.49 -15.34 7.94
N GLY A 114 25.63 -14.90 7.03
CA GLY A 114 25.93 -14.89 5.60
C GLY A 114 25.72 -16.24 4.92
N THR A 115 25.23 -17.28 5.63
CA THR A 115 24.79 -18.52 4.98
C THR A 115 23.71 -18.17 3.95
N ALA A 116 23.96 -18.59 2.70
CA ALA A 116 23.16 -18.17 1.55
C ALA A 116 22.13 -19.25 1.16
N PHE A 117 20.96 -18.77 0.79
CA PHE A 117 19.86 -19.54 0.21
C PHE A 117 19.47 -18.91 -1.11
N THR A 118 19.10 -19.71 -2.08
CA THR A 118 18.61 -19.26 -3.39
C THR A 118 17.13 -19.57 -3.55
N THR A 119 16.44 -18.68 -4.25
CA THR A 119 15.04 -18.81 -4.61
C THR A 119 14.80 -18.19 -5.99
N SER A 120 13.72 -18.54 -6.65
CA SER A 120 13.30 -17.90 -7.90
C SER A 120 11.93 -17.25 -7.72
N VAL A 121 11.81 -16.01 -8.20
CA VAL A 121 10.54 -15.28 -8.29
C VAL A 121 10.37 -14.88 -9.75
N GLY A 122 9.35 -15.44 -10.42
CA GLY A 122 9.27 -15.40 -11.87
C GLY A 122 10.50 -16.06 -12.50
N ASP A 123 11.13 -15.38 -13.45
CA ASP A 123 12.31 -15.86 -14.16
C ASP A 123 13.63 -15.40 -13.52
N THR A 124 13.59 -14.72 -12.37
CA THR A 124 14.77 -14.15 -11.72
C THR A 124 15.12 -14.92 -10.45
N THR A 125 16.41 -15.22 -10.29
CA THR A 125 16.94 -15.87 -9.09
C THR A 125 17.45 -14.83 -8.11
N TYR A 126 17.01 -14.93 -6.84
CA TYR A 126 17.42 -14.07 -5.74
C TYR A 126 18.16 -14.88 -4.68
N GLN A 127 19.06 -14.20 -3.98
CA GLN A 127 19.79 -14.76 -2.84
C GLN A 127 19.23 -14.22 -1.54
N PHE A 128 19.04 -15.10 -0.55
CA PHE A 128 18.72 -14.75 0.82
C PHE A 128 19.85 -15.15 1.74
N VAL A 129 20.09 -14.37 2.80
CA VAL A 129 21.20 -14.65 3.74
C VAL A 129 20.75 -14.51 5.18
N THR A 130 21.42 -15.21 6.09
CA THR A 130 21.32 -15.01 7.53
C THR A 130 22.16 -13.81 7.97
N ASN A 131 21.69 -13.03 8.93
CA ASN A 131 22.41 -11.87 9.47
C ASN A 131 23.09 -12.14 10.83
N ALA A 132 22.94 -13.34 11.38
CA ALA A 132 23.55 -13.77 12.66
C ALA A 132 24.01 -15.23 12.61
N ASP A 133 24.95 -15.56 13.48
CA ASP A 133 25.32 -16.96 13.74
C ASP A 133 24.23 -17.61 14.59
N ILE A 134 23.81 -18.82 14.20
CA ILE A 134 22.79 -19.61 14.90
C ILE A 134 23.34 -20.99 15.17
N THR A 135 23.35 -21.42 16.44
CA THR A 135 23.82 -22.76 16.84
C THR A 135 22.64 -23.59 17.32
N THR A 136 22.61 -24.86 16.94
CA THR A 136 21.61 -25.83 17.40
C THR A 136 22.29 -27.10 17.90
N THR A 137 21.66 -27.72 18.89
CA THR A 137 22.04 -29.04 19.40
C THR A 137 21.06 -30.10 18.93
N PRO A 138 21.45 -31.38 18.80
CA PRO A 138 20.55 -32.41 18.33
C PRO A 138 19.49 -32.74 19.38
N VAL A 139 18.26 -32.95 18.92
CA VAL A 139 17.18 -33.55 19.70
C VAL A 139 16.86 -34.89 19.08
N ASN A 140 17.07 -35.99 19.81
CA ASN A 140 16.94 -37.35 19.30
C ASN A 140 17.79 -37.63 18.05
N GLY A 141 19.00 -37.05 17.99
CA GLY A 141 19.91 -37.19 16.85
C GLY A 141 19.55 -36.33 15.62
N VAL A 142 18.57 -35.46 15.74
CA VAL A 142 18.10 -34.58 14.65
C VAL A 142 18.49 -33.12 14.97
N TYR A 143 19.12 -32.45 14.00
CA TYR A 143 19.52 -31.05 14.09
C TYR A 143 18.53 -30.18 13.33
N THR A 144 17.82 -29.33 14.08
CA THR A 144 16.79 -28.45 13.49
C THR A 144 17.03 -27.00 13.89
N PHE A 145 17.13 -26.13 12.91
CA PHE A 145 17.05 -24.67 13.09
C PHE A 145 15.62 -24.24 12.86
N LYS A 146 14.93 -23.75 13.89
CA LYS A 146 13.52 -23.33 13.80
C LYS A 146 13.40 -21.83 13.67
N ASN A 147 12.44 -21.37 12.87
CA ASN A 147 12.10 -19.95 12.67
C ASN A 147 13.32 -19.09 12.33
N VAL A 148 14.17 -19.59 11.46
CA VAL A 148 15.34 -18.83 10.99
C VAL A 148 14.89 -17.71 10.10
N LEU A 149 15.21 -16.48 10.50
CA LEU A 149 14.95 -15.28 9.72
C LEU A 149 16.06 -15.11 8.68
N ILE A 150 15.69 -15.12 7.41
CA ILE A 150 16.57 -14.86 6.28
C ILE A 150 16.12 -13.61 5.54
N HIS A 151 17.08 -12.84 5.05
CA HIS A 151 16.85 -11.59 4.34
C HIS A 151 17.39 -11.67 2.90
N GLU A 152 16.65 -11.11 1.96
CA GLU A 152 17.10 -11.01 0.59
C GLU A 152 18.29 -10.07 0.47
N GLY A 153 19.27 -10.45 -0.35
CA GLY A 153 20.42 -9.64 -0.69
C GLY A 153 21.75 -10.24 -0.28
N THR A 154 22.73 -9.36 -0.11
CA THR A 154 24.11 -9.74 0.25
C THR A 154 24.54 -9.06 1.53
N LEU A 155 25.07 -9.87 2.47
CA LEU A 155 25.62 -9.35 3.71
C LEU A 155 27.00 -8.71 3.43
N VAL A 156 27.13 -7.41 3.69
CA VAL A 156 28.33 -6.62 3.48
C VAL A 156 28.84 -6.08 4.82
N THR A 157 30.16 -6.09 5.01
CA THR A 157 30.81 -5.43 6.15
C THR A 157 31.78 -4.39 5.62
N PHE A 158 31.61 -3.14 6.04
CA PHE A 158 32.52 -2.04 5.70
C PHE A 158 33.23 -1.54 6.96
N ASN A 159 34.54 -1.29 6.85
CA ASN A 159 35.37 -0.91 8.00
C ASN A 159 35.91 0.50 7.81
N TYR A 160 35.87 1.29 8.88
CA TYR A 160 36.48 2.61 8.98
C TYR A 160 37.46 2.68 10.14
N VAL A 161 38.58 3.34 9.95
CA VAL A 161 39.49 3.68 11.05
C VAL A 161 39.11 5.06 11.57
N VAL A 162 38.99 5.19 12.88
CA VAL A 162 38.67 6.45 13.55
C VAL A 162 39.91 7.33 13.54
N ASP A 163 39.73 8.58 13.11
CA ASP A 163 40.71 9.65 13.15
C ASP A 163 40.24 10.72 14.14
N SER A 164 40.88 10.80 15.31
CA SER A 164 40.50 11.77 16.35
C SER A 164 40.85 13.22 16.00
N SER A 165 41.59 13.45 14.89
CA SER A 165 41.86 14.80 14.40
C SER A 165 40.67 15.42 13.64
N ASP A 166 39.68 14.60 13.23
CA ASP A 166 38.43 15.02 12.64
C ASP A 166 37.26 14.84 13.63
N PRO A 167 36.87 15.90 14.37
CA PRO A 167 35.81 15.81 15.36
C PRO A 167 34.42 15.56 14.77
N ASP A 168 34.25 15.85 13.47
CA ASP A 168 32.97 15.69 12.74
C ASP A 168 32.95 14.45 11.83
N GLN A 169 33.86 13.50 12.06
CA GLN A 169 33.98 12.28 11.28
C GLN A 169 32.65 11.55 11.15
N ARG A 170 32.22 11.29 9.92
CA ARG A 170 30.99 10.53 9.57
C ARG A 170 31.36 9.22 8.90
N PHE A 171 30.64 8.18 9.26
CA PHE A 171 30.87 6.84 8.72
C PHE A 171 29.75 6.50 7.74
N ILE A 172 30.02 6.73 6.45
CA ILE A 172 29.01 6.62 5.38
C ILE A 172 28.77 5.14 5.04
N ILE A 173 27.52 4.73 4.90
CA ILE A 173 27.14 3.46 4.30
C ILE A 173 27.22 3.62 2.79
N PRO A 174 28.16 2.96 2.06
CA PRO A 174 28.45 3.28 0.67
C PRO A 174 27.30 3.02 -0.30
N SER A 175 26.38 2.10 0.03
CA SER A 175 25.30 1.65 -0.85
C SER A 175 23.98 2.36 -0.57
N ILE A 176 23.35 2.92 -1.61
CA ILE A 176 21.97 3.43 -1.54
C ILE A 176 20.91 2.31 -1.42
N LYS A 177 21.31 1.06 -1.70
CA LYS A 177 20.49 -0.15 -1.55
C LYS A 177 20.67 -0.82 -0.18
N ALA A 178 21.32 -0.16 0.78
CA ALA A 178 21.54 -0.70 2.11
C ALA A 178 20.22 -0.71 2.90
N ASP A 179 19.92 -1.84 3.50
CA ASP A 179 18.85 -1.98 4.49
C ASP A 179 19.36 -1.63 5.88
N THR A 180 19.09 -0.40 6.33
CA THR A 180 19.55 0.09 7.64
C THR A 180 18.86 -0.60 8.82
N SER A 181 17.75 -1.29 8.61
CA SER A 181 17.10 -2.08 9.66
C SER A 181 17.90 -3.33 10.03
N THR A 182 18.77 -3.80 9.12
CA THR A 182 19.70 -4.92 9.36
C THR A 182 21.08 -4.47 9.84
N LEU A 183 21.29 -3.15 9.98
CA LEU A 183 22.58 -2.56 10.33
C LEU A 183 23.02 -3.01 11.73
N LYS A 184 24.21 -3.60 11.78
CA LYS A 184 24.92 -3.94 13.01
C LYS A 184 26.22 -3.15 13.06
N VAL A 185 26.34 -2.31 14.10
CA VAL A 185 27.52 -1.47 14.32
C VAL A 185 28.35 -2.08 15.43
N THR A 186 29.60 -2.39 15.13
CA THR A 186 30.57 -2.86 16.12
C THR A 186 31.85 -2.03 16.04
N VAL A 187 32.45 -1.75 17.17
CA VAL A 187 33.71 -1.01 17.27
C VAL A 187 34.76 -1.93 17.86
N GLN A 188 35.82 -2.15 17.10
CA GLN A 188 37.01 -2.88 17.55
C GLN A 188 38.03 -1.89 18.14
N ASN A 189 38.71 -2.27 19.20
CA ASN A 189 39.59 -1.37 19.93
C ASN A 189 40.74 -0.82 19.06
N SER A 190 41.42 -1.68 18.29
CA SER A 190 42.50 -1.25 17.37
C SER A 190 42.82 -2.37 16.36
N SER A 191 43.77 -2.15 15.49
CA SER A 191 44.30 -3.18 14.60
C SER A 191 45.01 -4.33 15.33
N SER A 192 45.62 -4.04 16.51
CA SER A 192 46.31 -5.01 17.37
C SER A 192 45.42 -5.63 18.43
N ASP A 193 44.37 -4.93 18.86
CA ASP A 193 43.38 -5.46 19.81
C ASP A 193 42.04 -5.69 19.09
N THR A 194 41.75 -6.95 18.82
CA THR A 194 40.55 -7.37 18.08
C THR A 194 39.27 -7.43 18.93
N THR A 195 39.36 -7.04 20.21
CA THR A 195 38.19 -6.98 21.09
C THR A 195 37.15 -6.02 20.50
N THR A 196 35.91 -6.48 20.33
CA THR A 196 34.82 -5.70 19.74
C THR A 196 33.75 -5.36 20.77
N SER A 197 33.15 -4.19 20.61
CA SER A 197 31.95 -3.75 21.35
C SER A 197 30.83 -3.51 20.38
N THR A 198 29.63 -4.01 20.66
CA THR A 198 28.43 -3.71 19.88
C THR A 198 27.83 -2.39 20.35
N TYR A 199 27.43 -1.56 19.42
CA TYR A 199 26.73 -0.30 19.63
C TYR A 199 25.29 -0.43 19.14
N SER A 200 24.35 0.22 19.84
CA SER A 200 22.92 0.21 19.51
C SER A 200 22.48 1.57 18.95
N LEU A 201 21.49 1.56 18.08
CA LEU A 201 20.86 2.79 17.59
C LEU A 201 20.21 3.53 18.76
N VAL A 202 20.40 4.85 18.82
CA VAL A 202 19.78 5.70 19.84
C VAL A 202 18.25 5.63 19.71
N SER A 203 17.58 5.33 20.82
CA SER A 203 16.12 5.33 20.93
C SER A 203 15.60 6.50 21.79
N SER A 204 16.40 7.00 22.74
CA SER A 204 16.06 8.13 23.62
C SER A 204 17.32 8.89 23.97
N LEU A 205 17.27 10.22 23.92
CA LEU A 205 18.39 11.08 24.32
C LEU A 205 18.47 11.27 25.83
N THR A 206 17.38 11.10 26.56
CA THR A 206 17.30 11.37 28.01
C THR A 206 18.02 10.34 28.87
N ASP A 207 18.21 9.13 28.34
CA ASP A 207 18.81 8.01 29.08
C ASP A 207 20.28 7.80 28.75
N LEU A 208 20.89 8.69 27.94
CA LEU A 208 22.28 8.59 27.52
C LEU A 208 23.22 9.21 28.54
N ASN A 209 24.38 8.55 28.69
CA ASN A 209 25.52 9.05 29.47
C ASN A 209 26.84 8.85 28.68
N SER A 210 27.93 9.33 29.22
CA SER A 210 29.26 9.29 28.59
C SER A 210 29.80 7.88 28.31
N THR A 211 29.18 6.83 28.86
CA THR A 211 29.61 5.42 28.67
C THR A 211 28.67 4.63 27.79
N SER A 212 27.54 5.21 27.43
CA SER A 212 26.51 4.54 26.60
C SER A 212 27.06 4.23 25.22
N LYS A 213 27.11 2.94 24.85
CA LYS A 213 27.58 2.47 23.53
C LYS A 213 26.46 2.57 22.51
N VAL A 214 26.27 3.77 21.97
CA VAL A 214 25.20 4.09 21.02
C VAL A 214 25.76 4.77 19.79
N TYR A 215 25.00 4.65 18.70
CA TYR A 215 25.26 5.38 17.46
C TYR A 215 23.99 6.10 17.00
N PHE A 216 24.18 7.13 16.22
CA PHE A 216 23.14 7.89 15.54
C PHE A 216 23.16 7.55 14.06
N LEU A 217 21.99 7.53 13.44
CA LEU A 217 21.80 7.23 12.02
C LEU A 217 21.02 8.36 11.36
N GLN A 218 21.50 8.83 10.23
CA GLN A 218 20.79 9.82 9.43
C GLN A 218 21.01 9.57 7.94
N GLU A 219 20.09 10.05 7.10
CA GLU A 219 20.33 10.12 5.66
C GLU A 219 21.22 11.33 5.38
N GLY A 220 22.33 11.08 4.70
CA GLY A 220 23.29 12.08 4.28
C GLY A 220 23.11 12.48 2.81
N GLU A 221 24.22 12.65 2.09
CA GLU A 221 24.19 13.02 0.68
C GLU A 221 23.82 11.85 -0.24
N ASP A 222 23.17 12.16 -1.35
CA ASP A 222 22.81 11.21 -2.41
C ASP A 222 21.98 9.99 -1.97
N GLY A 223 21.18 10.13 -0.92
CA GLY A 223 20.33 9.03 -0.39
C GLY A 223 21.11 7.93 0.34
N LYS A 224 22.39 8.16 0.64
CA LYS A 224 23.20 7.29 1.47
C LYS A 224 22.97 7.60 2.94
N PHE A 225 23.05 6.58 3.78
CA PHE A 225 22.98 6.75 5.22
C PHE A 225 24.37 6.89 5.83
N GLU A 226 24.46 7.63 6.90
CA GLU A 226 25.69 7.84 7.66
C GLU A 226 25.46 7.57 9.14
N VAL A 227 26.49 7.02 9.75
CA VAL A 227 26.55 6.70 11.19
C VAL A 227 27.50 7.69 11.85
N TYR A 228 27.14 8.20 13.00
CA TYR A 228 28.04 8.95 13.87
C TYR A 228 27.84 8.55 15.33
N PHE A 229 28.80 8.90 16.18
CA PHE A 229 28.84 8.46 17.57
C PHE A 229 28.76 9.64 18.53
N GLY A 230 28.63 9.33 19.80
CA GLY A 230 28.60 10.34 20.85
C GLY A 230 29.95 11.05 21.02
N ASP A 231 29.90 12.21 21.67
CA ASP A 231 31.03 13.12 21.95
C ASP A 231 31.67 12.87 23.34
N GLY A 232 31.20 11.85 24.06
CA GLY A 232 31.62 11.59 25.46
C GLY A 232 30.77 12.28 26.52
N VAL A 233 29.76 13.04 26.10
CA VAL A 233 28.69 13.58 26.96
C VAL A 233 27.37 12.82 26.67
N LEU A 234 26.94 12.83 25.44
CA LEU A 234 25.79 12.09 24.94
C LEU A 234 26.26 10.86 24.13
N GLY A 235 26.55 9.78 24.86
CA GLY A 235 27.11 8.56 24.31
C GLY A 235 28.63 8.50 24.37
N LYS A 236 29.16 7.30 24.27
CA LYS A 236 30.61 7.04 24.36
C LYS A 236 31.30 7.57 23.10
N ALA A 237 32.31 8.46 23.30
CA ALA A 237 33.22 8.88 22.24
C ALA A 237 34.11 7.73 21.77
N LEU A 238 34.46 7.73 20.50
CA LEU A 238 35.44 6.81 19.92
C LEU A 238 36.87 7.31 20.22
N ALA A 239 37.80 6.37 20.36
CA ALA A 239 39.20 6.67 20.47
C ALA A 239 39.90 6.58 19.13
N ASP A 240 41.01 7.31 19.00
CA ASP A 240 41.86 7.25 17.82
C ASP A 240 42.30 5.82 17.51
N GLY A 241 42.29 5.44 16.23
CA GLY A 241 42.67 4.10 15.80
C GLY A 241 41.62 3.01 16.10
N ASN A 242 40.44 3.33 16.70
CA ASN A 242 39.34 2.39 16.76
C ASN A 242 38.93 2.00 15.32
N ILE A 243 38.40 0.78 15.14
CA ILE A 243 37.90 0.32 13.84
C ILE A 243 36.39 0.14 13.95
N VAL A 244 35.65 1.03 13.29
CA VAL A 244 34.19 0.95 13.15
C VAL A 244 33.84 -0.03 12.04
N LYS A 245 33.07 -1.07 12.36
CA LYS A 245 32.57 -2.08 11.41
C LYS A 245 31.08 -1.90 11.24
N LEU A 246 30.67 -1.55 10.02
CA LEU A 246 29.27 -1.44 9.61
C LEU A 246 28.90 -2.70 8.84
N GLN A 247 28.05 -3.54 9.41
CA GLN A 247 27.56 -4.75 8.78
C GLN A 247 26.07 -4.58 8.45
N TYR A 248 25.68 -4.76 7.20
CA TYR A 248 24.34 -4.54 6.70
C TYR A 248 24.05 -5.38 5.46
N ILE A 249 22.79 -5.49 5.07
CA ILE A 249 22.39 -6.18 3.85
C ILE A 249 22.18 -5.16 2.73
N VAL A 250 22.71 -5.48 1.56
CA VAL A 250 22.45 -4.76 0.30
C VAL A 250 21.38 -5.55 -0.45
N THR A 251 20.22 -4.93 -0.69
CA THR A 251 18.99 -5.58 -1.15
C THR A 251 18.58 -5.15 -2.57
N ASN A 252 17.81 -5.99 -3.27
CA ASN A 252 17.06 -5.62 -4.46
C ASN A 252 15.65 -5.09 -4.13
N LYS A 253 15.41 -4.74 -2.86
CA LYS A 253 14.20 -4.07 -2.38
C LYS A 253 12.96 -4.97 -2.49
N ALA A 254 11.86 -4.51 -3.15
CA ALA A 254 10.61 -5.24 -3.22
C ALA A 254 10.61 -6.44 -4.20
N GLU A 255 11.62 -6.59 -5.04
CA GLU A 255 11.61 -7.51 -6.18
C GLU A 255 11.47 -8.99 -5.79
N ALA A 256 11.99 -9.38 -4.63
CA ALA A 256 11.92 -10.76 -4.14
C ALA A 256 10.77 -11.02 -3.14
N ASN A 257 9.83 -10.07 -3.00
CA ASN A 257 8.62 -10.32 -2.21
C ASN A 257 7.81 -11.48 -2.81
N GLY A 258 7.26 -12.33 -1.95
CA GLY A 258 6.48 -13.50 -2.34
C GLY A 258 7.31 -14.80 -2.53
N ALA A 259 8.64 -14.73 -2.44
CA ALA A 259 9.48 -15.94 -2.48
C ALA A 259 9.08 -16.93 -1.37
N SER A 260 8.82 -18.19 -1.73
CA SER A 260 8.27 -19.18 -0.80
C SER A 260 9.04 -20.51 -0.80
N THR A 261 9.94 -20.73 -1.75
CA THR A 261 10.75 -21.94 -1.84
C THR A 261 12.23 -21.58 -1.82
N PHE A 262 12.99 -22.16 -0.89
CA PHE A 262 14.39 -21.83 -0.69
C PHE A 262 15.26 -23.09 -0.79
N ALA A 263 16.43 -22.95 -1.41
CA ALA A 263 17.44 -23.98 -1.49
C ALA A 263 18.74 -23.49 -0.87
N LEU A 264 19.42 -24.30 -0.07
CA LEU A 264 20.72 -23.96 0.52
C LEU A 264 21.77 -23.82 -0.59
N SER A 265 22.50 -22.69 -0.58
CA SER A 265 23.67 -22.49 -1.45
C SER A 265 24.93 -22.66 -0.61
N GLY A 266 25.47 -23.87 -0.55
CA GLY A 266 26.65 -24.20 0.24
C GLY A 266 26.42 -25.28 1.30
N SER A 267 26.93 -25.07 2.53
CA SER A 267 26.80 -26.01 3.63
C SER A 267 26.57 -25.34 4.96
N ILE A 268 25.93 -26.04 5.90
CA ILE A 268 25.73 -25.63 7.29
C ILE A 268 26.56 -26.57 8.17
N GLY A 269 27.58 -26.05 8.86
CA GLY A 269 28.47 -26.85 9.69
C GLY A 269 29.22 -27.96 8.88
N GLY A 270 29.41 -27.76 7.59
CA GLY A 270 30.01 -28.75 6.69
C GLY A 270 29.03 -29.73 6.01
N PHE A 271 27.72 -29.64 6.34
CA PHE A 271 26.67 -30.51 5.79
C PHE A 271 25.82 -29.75 4.75
N SER A 272 25.66 -30.33 3.56
CA SER A 272 24.89 -29.75 2.45
C SER A 272 23.50 -30.38 2.27
N ASN A 273 23.27 -31.58 2.85
CA ASN A 273 21.98 -32.26 2.75
C ASN A 273 21.02 -31.70 3.83
N VAL A 274 20.18 -30.77 3.41
CA VAL A 274 19.20 -30.12 4.29
C VAL A 274 17.81 -30.22 3.70
N SER A 275 16.80 -30.27 4.59
CA SER A 275 15.40 -30.10 4.21
C SER A 275 14.94 -28.74 4.74
N ILE A 276 14.36 -27.90 3.88
CA ILE A 276 13.91 -26.57 4.21
C ILE A 276 12.39 -26.52 4.11
N THR A 277 11.74 -26.01 5.16
CA THR A 277 10.31 -25.75 5.20
C THR A 277 10.10 -24.26 5.41
N THR A 278 9.33 -23.63 4.54
CA THR A 278 9.01 -22.20 4.66
C THR A 278 7.81 -21.99 5.58
N ASN A 279 8.03 -21.29 6.67
CA ASN A 279 6.97 -20.93 7.64
C ASN A 279 6.22 -19.68 7.20
N SER A 280 6.93 -18.70 6.64
CA SER A 280 6.32 -17.52 6.00
C SER A 280 7.10 -17.17 4.74
N SER A 281 6.38 -16.87 3.65
CA SER A 281 6.97 -16.37 2.41
C SER A 281 7.63 -15.01 2.64
N ALA A 282 8.60 -14.69 1.77
CA ALA A 282 9.33 -13.43 1.85
C ALA A 282 8.40 -12.22 1.68
N GLN A 283 8.51 -11.27 2.58
CA GLN A 283 7.71 -10.04 2.59
C GLN A 283 8.49 -8.90 3.27
N GLY A 284 7.98 -7.67 3.15
CA GLY A 284 8.56 -6.51 3.81
C GLY A 284 9.64 -5.78 3.00
N GLY A 285 9.97 -6.29 1.80
CA GLY A 285 10.86 -5.59 0.88
C GLY A 285 10.21 -4.31 0.34
N ALA A 286 10.93 -3.19 0.40
CA ALA A 286 10.40 -1.88 0.00
C ALA A 286 11.50 -0.97 -0.56
N GLU A 287 11.07 -0.04 -1.41
CA GLU A 287 11.90 1.08 -1.88
C GLU A 287 12.24 2.04 -0.73
N PRO A 288 13.32 2.82 -0.84
CA PRO A 288 13.55 3.95 0.05
C PRO A 288 12.36 4.90 0.04
N GLN A 289 12.09 5.50 1.18
CA GLN A 289 10.96 6.42 1.33
C GLN A 289 11.00 7.56 0.29
N THR A 290 9.86 7.84 -0.35
CA THR A 290 9.73 8.91 -1.36
C THR A 290 9.73 10.29 -0.72
N LYS A 291 10.04 11.32 -1.53
CA LYS A 291 9.99 12.75 -1.11
C LYS A 291 8.61 13.12 -0.54
N GLU A 292 7.55 12.69 -1.21
CA GLU A 292 6.16 12.95 -0.85
C GLU A 292 5.82 12.31 0.50
N SER A 293 6.28 11.08 0.72
CA SER A 293 6.08 10.38 1.99
C SER A 293 6.83 11.05 3.14
N ILE A 294 8.07 11.51 2.92
CA ILE A 294 8.85 12.25 3.93
C ILE A 294 8.12 13.55 4.30
N ARG A 295 7.67 14.30 3.29
CA ARG A 295 6.97 15.57 3.45
C ARG A 295 5.68 15.43 4.26
N TYR A 296 4.96 14.33 4.07
CA TYR A 296 3.74 14.00 4.81
C TYR A 296 4.03 13.53 6.25
N ASN A 297 4.99 12.61 6.41
CA ASN A 297 5.19 11.93 7.69
C ASN A 297 6.03 12.73 8.71
N ALA A 298 6.96 13.58 8.27
CA ALA A 298 7.84 14.31 9.18
C ALA A 298 7.08 15.26 10.14
N PRO A 299 6.12 16.09 9.68
CA PRO A 299 5.30 16.92 10.57
C PRO A 299 4.41 16.09 11.50
N LEU A 300 3.85 14.96 11.02
CA LEU A 300 3.00 14.08 11.82
C LEU A 300 3.79 13.43 12.97
N GLN A 301 5.00 12.93 12.69
CA GLN A 301 5.86 12.37 13.73
C GLN A 301 6.25 13.41 14.78
N TYR A 302 6.55 14.64 14.35
CA TYR A 302 6.86 15.74 15.27
C TYR A 302 5.66 16.09 16.16
N SER A 303 4.46 16.19 15.60
CA SER A 303 3.24 16.48 16.36
C SER A 303 2.87 15.35 17.32
N ALA A 304 3.07 14.11 16.95
CA ALA A 304 2.82 12.93 17.79
C ALA A 304 3.81 12.79 18.96
N GLN A 305 4.95 13.49 18.94
CA GLN A 305 6.01 13.40 19.97
C GLN A 305 6.36 11.95 20.35
N ASP A 306 6.43 11.09 19.36
CA ASP A 306 6.68 9.65 19.48
C ASP A 306 5.62 8.89 20.30
N ARG A 307 4.39 9.43 20.38
CA ARG A 307 3.22 8.79 21.02
C ARG A 307 2.11 8.60 20.00
N ALA A 308 1.35 7.53 20.16
CA ALA A 308 0.13 7.28 19.39
C ALA A 308 -1.07 7.62 20.29
N VAL A 309 -1.73 8.74 20.02
CA VAL A 309 -2.88 9.27 20.77
C VAL A 309 -4.11 9.33 19.87
N THR A 310 -3.96 9.83 18.65
CA THR A 310 -5.00 9.91 17.64
C THR A 310 -4.96 8.72 16.68
N THR A 311 -6.03 8.47 15.96
CA THR A 311 -6.09 7.43 14.93
C THR A 311 -5.00 7.62 13.88
N ALA A 312 -4.75 8.86 13.44
CA ALA A 312 -3.70 9.20 12.48
C ALA A 312 -2.28 8.89 13.00
N ASP A 313 -2.04 9.00 14.32
CA ASP A 313 -0.76 8.61 14.92
C ASP A 313 -0.55 7.10 14.80
N TYR A 314 -1.58 6.29 15.07
CA TYR A 314 -1.52 4.84 14.91
C TYR A 314 -1.25 4.45 13.46
N GLU A 315 -1.94 5.06 12.49
CA GLU A 315 -1.71 4.83 11.06
C GLU A 315 -0.25 5.12 10.67
N THR A 316 0.26 6.28 11.08
CA THR A 316 1.66 6.69 10.82
C THR A 316 2.66 5.74 11.46
N LYS A 317 2.43 5.32 12.73
CA LYS A 317 3.32 4.38 13.41
C LYS A 317 3.31 3.00 12.78
N VAL A 318 2.14 2.52 12.33
CA VAL A 318 2.05 1.24 11.62
C VAL A 318 2.83 1.28 10.32
N LEU A 319 2.75 2.36 9.53
CA LEU A 319 3.53 2.53 8.29
C LEU A 319 5.05 2.55 8.56
N GLN A 320 5.48 3.07 9.70
CA GLN A 320 6.89 3.02 10.12
C GLN A 320 7.33 1.61 10.54
N ILE A 321 6.49 0.90 11.31
CA ILE A 321 6.77 -0.46 11.82
C ILE A 321 6.69 -1.48 10.68
N TYR A 322 5.68 -1.36 9.81
CA TYR A 322 5.39 -2.28 8.71
C TYR A 322 5.30 -1.54 7.36
N PRO A 323 6.42 -1.20 6.72
CA PRO A 323 6.46 -0.44 5.46
C PRO A 323 5.86 -1.16 4.25
N ASN A 324 5.60 -2.47 4.35
CA ASN A 324 4.88 -3.23 3.33
C ASN A 324 3.35 -3.00 3.39
N ALA A 325 2.88 -2.13 4.27
CA ALA A 325 1.50 -1.68 4.25
C ALA A 325 1.28 -0.72 3.06
N GLN A 326 0.33 -1.05 2.20
CA GLN A 326 -0.12 -0.17 1.12
C GLN A 326 -0.99 0.95 1.68
N SER A 327 -1.86 0.61 2.61
CA SER A 327 -2.77 1.53 3.29
C SER A 327 -3.07 1.03 4.71
N VAL A 328 -3.29 1.95 5.63
CA VAL A 328 -3.66 1.68 7.02
C VAL A 328 -4.86 2.53 7.37
N SER A 329 -5.81 1.97 8.10
CA SER A 329 -6.95 2.68 8.66
C SER A 329 -7.08 2.34 10.14
N ALA A 330 -7.21 3.36 10.99
CA ALA A 330 -7.38 3.20 12.43
C ALA A 330 -8.63 3.92 12.91
N TRP A 331 -9.34 3.32 13.88
CA TRP A 331 -10.53 3.92 14.51
C TRP A 331 -10.65 3.47 15.96
N GLY A 332 -11.40 4.23 16.76
CA GLY A 332 -11.73 3.85 18.12
C GLY A 332 -12.64 2.63 18.16
N GLY A 333 -12.44 1.72 19.10
CA GLY A 333 -13.31 0.55 19.25
C GLY A 333 -14.76 0.91 19.64
N GLU A 334 -14.99 2.10 20.13
CA GLU A 334 -16.33 2.66 20.40
C GLU A 334 -17.14 2.92 19.11
N ASP A 335 -16.46 3.11 17.99
CA ASP A 335 -17.09 3.31 16.68
C ASP A 335 -17.48 1.99 15.99
N ASP A 336 -17.11 0.83 16.54
CA ASP A 336 -17.50 -0.47 15.97
C ASP A 336 -19.01 -0.71 16.05
N GLU A 337 -19.49 -1.64 15.22
CA GLU A 337 -20.90 -2.11 15.25
C GLU A 337 -21.30 -2.65 16.64
N THR A 338 -20.35 -3.27 17.32
CA THR A 338 -20.45 -3.61 18.75
C THR A 338 -19.34 -2.83 19.47
N PRO A 339 -19.65 -1.73 20.16
CA PRO A 339 -18.65 -0.88 20.79
C PRO A 339 -17.77 -1.62 21.80
N VAL A 340 -16.46 -1.47 21.68
CA VAL A 340 -15.46 -2.00 22.62
C VAL A 340 -14.55 -0.86 23.07
N TYR A 341 -14.77 -0.36 24.26
CA TYR A 341 -13.99 0.75 24.80
C TYR A 341 -12.57 0.33 25.20
N GLY A 342 -11.62 1.29 25.15
CA GLY A 342 -10.24 1.05 25.50
C GLY A 342 -9.44 0.29 24.42
N GLN A 343 -9.98 0.18 23.22
CA GLN A 343 -9.31 -0.41 22.07
C GLN A 343 -9.19 0.59 20.93
N VAL A 344 -8.10 0.48 20.17
CA VAL A 344 -7.96 1.06 18.84
C VAL A 344 -7.89 -0.09 17.84
N LYS A 345 -8.85 -0.12 16.92
CA LYS A 345 -8.89 -1.06 15.80
C LYS A 345 -8.02 -0.53 14.67
N ILE A 346 -7.22 -1.40 14.06
CA ILE A 346 -6.31 -1.03 12.99
C ILE A 346 -6.45 -2.07 11.88
N ALA A 347 -6.90 -1.64 10.72
CA ALA A 347 -6.89 -2.44 9.51
C ALA A 347 -5.66 -2.11 8.68
N ILE A 348 -4.97 -3.13 8.18
CA ILE A 348 -3.75 -3.00 7.38
C ILE A 348 -3.96 -3.72 6.06
N LYS A 349 -3.93 -2.97 4.97
CA LYS A 349 -3.88 -3.51 3.61
C LYS A 349 -2.42 -3.67 3.21
N ALA A 350 -1.97 -4.91 3.08
CA ALA A 350 -0.63 -5.20 2.57
C ALA A 350 -0.52 -4.91 1.07
N ALA A 351 0.67 -4.56 0.60
CA ALA A 351 0.94 -4.36 -0.83
C ALA A 351 0.75 -5.65 -1.63
N SER A 352 0.91 -6.81 -1.00
CA SER A 352 0.66 -8.14 -1.59
C SER A 352 -0.17 -9.00 -0.63
N GLY A 353 -1.11 -9.78 -1.17
CA GLY A 353 -2.00 -10.63 -0.39
C GLY A 353 -3.25 -9.91 0.14
N SER A 354 -4.19 -10.68 0.70
CA SER A 354 -5.48 -10.19 1.20
C SER A 354 -5.48 -9.91 2.69
N SER A 355 -4.61 -10.57 3.48
CA SER A 355 -4.55 -10.43 4.93
C SER A 355 -3.15 -10.71 5.47
N LEU A 356 -2.85 -10.21 6.66
CA LEU A 356 -1.62 -10.49 7.38
C LEU A 356 -1.70 -11.79 8.17
N THR A 357 -0.56 -12.47 8.34
CA THR A 357 -0.49 -13.65 9.21
C THR A 357 -0.68 -13.26 10.67
N ALA A 358 -1.16 -14.19 11.49
CA ALA A 358 -1.35 -13.96 12.93
C ALA A 358 -0.03 -13.55 13.63
N THR A 359 1.10 -14.11 13.21
CA THR A 359 2.43 -13.77 13.75
C THR A 359 2.80 -12.33 13.40
N THR A 360 2.64 -11.92 12.14
CA THR A 360 2.92 -10.53 11.72
C THR A 360 2.04 -9.52 12.48
N LYS A 361 0.75 -9.83 12.67
CA LYS A 361 -0.16 -8.99 13.46
C LYS A 361 0.32 -8.86 14.91
N ALA A 362 0.72 -9.98 15.54
CA ALA A 362 1.22 -9.98 16.91
C ALA A 362 2.51 -9.15 17.06
N ASP A 363 3.43 -9.26 16.11
CA ASP A 363 4.69 -8.51 16.09
C ASP A 363 4.44 -7.00 15.96
N ILE A 364 3.53 -6.58 15.07
CA ILE A 364 3.16 -5.17 14.90
C ILE A 364 2.52 -4.64 16.20
N VAL A 365 1.60 -5.39 16.81
CA VAL A 365 0.97 -5.01 18.09
C VAL A 365 2.02 -4.86 19.19
N GLN A 366 2.99 -5.78 19.27
CA GLN A 366 4.07 -5.72 20.26
C GLN A 366 4.93 -4.46 20.09
N GLN A 367 5.24 -4.11 18.85
CA GLN A 367 6.02 -2.90 18.56
C GLN A 367 5.20 -1.63 18.84
N LEU A 368 3.90 -1.61 18.53
CA LEU A 368 2.99 -0.49 18.81
C LEU A 368 2.85 -0.19 20.31
N LYS A 369 2.96 -1.20 21.18
CA LYS A 369 2.84 -1.02 22.64
C LYS A 369 3.83 0.00 23.21
N ARG A 370 4.95 0.27 22.54
CA ARG A 370 5.93 1.28 22.95
C ARG A 370 5.39 2.71 22.84
N TYR A 371 4.44 2.92 21.94
CA TYR A 371 3.90 4.23 21.59
C TYR A 371 2.52 4.48 22.19
N ASN A 372 1.89 3.45 22.75
CA ASN A 372 0.52 3.52 23.26
C ASN A 372 0.41 4.39 24.51
N VAL A 373 -0.72 5.07 24.61
CA VAL A 373 -1.18 5.65 25.88
C VAL A 373 -1.62 4.51 26.81
N ALA A 374 -1.38 4.67 28.11
CA ALA A 374 -1.84 3.71 29.11
C ALA A 374 -3.36 3.48 28.98
N SER A 375 -3.80 2.25 29.10
CA SER A 375 -5.19 1.80 28.98
C SER A 375 -5.74 1.65 27.57
N VAL A 376 -5.00 1.96 26.50
CA VAL A 376 -5.43 1.74 25.13
C VAL A 376 -4.73 0.50 24.56
N THR A 377 -5.49 -0.43 23.99
CA THR A 377 -4.97 -1.66 23.40
C THR A 377 -5.18 -1.65 21.88
N PRO A 378 -4.12 -1.67 21.07
CA PRO A 378 -4.25 -1.80 19.62
C PRO A 378 -4.64 -3.24 19.26
N VAL A 379 -5.60 -3.37 18.34
CA VAL A 379 -6.08 -4.64 17.80
C VAL A 379 -6.03 -4.56 16.28
N ILE A 380 -5.28 -5.48 15.64
CA ILE A 380 -5.21 -5.53 14.18
C ILE A 380 -6.31 -6.44 13.66
N VAL A 381 -7.12 -5.89 12.76
CA VAL A 381 -8.19 -6.58 12.05
C VAL A 381 -7.82 -6.77 10.56
N ASP A 382 -8.45 -7.73 9.89
CA ASP A 382 -8.28 -7.91 8.46
C ASP A 382 -9.11 -6.89 7.68
N PRO A 383 -8.63 -6.44 6.51
CA PRO A 383 -9.44 -5.63 5.60
C PRO A 383 -10.69 -6.38 5.15
N GLU A 384 -11.82 -5.69 5.14
CA GLU A 384 -13.08 -6.20 4.60
C GLU A 384 -13.22 -5.81 3.12
N ILE A 385 -13.10 -6.79 2.21
CA ILE A 385 -13.21 -6.53 0.78
C ILE A 385 -14.69 -6.47 0.37
N THR A 386 -15.08 -5.38 -0.29
CA THR A 386 -16.37 -5.24 -0.97
C THR A 386 -16.13 -5.18 -2.47
N ASP A 387 -16.56 -6.23 -3.18
CA ASP A 387 -16.43 -6.31 -4.62
C ASP A 387 -17.54 -5.50 -5.32
N ILE A 388 -17.15 -4.75 -6.34
CA ILE A 388 -18.04 -4.05 -7.25
C ILE A 388 -18.16 -4.88 -8.52
N ILE A 389 -19.36 -5.29 -8.86
CA ILE A 389 -19.68 -6.05 -10.07
C ILE A 389 -20.31 -5.10 -11.08
N LEU A 390 -19.62 -4.89 -12.18
CA LEU A 390 -20.09 -4.03 -13.27
C LEU A 390 -20.78 -4.86 -14.35
N THR A 391 -21.90 -4.37 -14.85
CA THR A 391 -22.47 -4.79 -16.12
C THR A 391 -22.42 -3.58 -17.05
N SER A 392 -21.56 -3.64 -18.07
CA SER A 392 -21.27 -2.52 -18.96
C SER A 392 -21.42 -2.94 -20.42
N THR A 393 -22.20 -2.19 -21.17
CA THR A 393 -22.28 -2.28 -22.63
C THR A 393 -21.58 -1.06 -23.22
N VAL A 394 -20.48 -1.29 -23.91
CA VAL A 394 -19.63 -0.27 -24.52
C VAL A 394 -19.92 -0.24 -26.03
N LYS A 395 -20.31 0.91 -26.53
CA LYS A 395 -20.58 1.14 -27.97
C LYS A 395 -19.36 1.79 -28.61
N TYR A 396 -18.93 1.27 -29.76
CA TYR A 396 -17.80 1.82 -30.49
C TYR A 396 -18.06 1.99 -31.98
N ASP A 397 -17.36 2.94 -32.58
CA ASP A 397 -17.36 3.16 -34.04
C ASP A 397 -16.36 2.21 -34.70
N SER A 398 -16.88 1.22 -35.42
CA SER A 398 -16.06 0.23 -36.14
C SER A 398 -15.28 0.83 -37.32
N SER A 399 -15.65 2.03 -37.80
CA SER A 399 -14.93 2.73 -38.86
C SER A 399 -13.77 3.59 -38.36
N ALA A 400 -13.74 3.90 -37.06
CA ALA A 400 -12.74 4.75 -36.43
C ALA A 400 -11.56 3.97 -35.82
N THR A 401 -11.56 2.63 -35.91
CA THR A 401 -10.51 1.79 -35.32
C THR A 401 -10.28 0.51 -36.10
N ASP A 402 -9.03 0.06 -36.14
CA ASP A 402 -8.64 -1.26 -36.65
C ASP A 402 -8.78 -2.39 -35.59
N LYS A 403 -9.14 -2.03 -34.34
CA LYS A 403 -9.27 -2.97 -33.21
C LYS A 403 -10.63 -3.68 -33.29
N ASN A 404 -10.64 -4.98 -32.99
CA ASN A 404 -11.85 -5.73 -32.81
C ASN A 404 -12.46 -5.56 -31.42
N SER A 405 -13.71 -5.97 -31.23
CA SER A 405 -14.45 -5.86 -29.97
C SER A 405 -13.76 -6.55 -28.80
N GLU A 406 -13.10 -7.70 -29.00
CA GLU A 406 -12.38 -8.42 -27.93
C GLU A 406 -11.11 -7.68 -27.49
N THR A 407 -10.40 -7.04 -28.42
CA THR A 407 -9.25 -6.19 -28.08
C THR A 407 -9.69 -4.96 -27.28
N LEU A 408 -10.76 -4.29 -27.70
CA LEU A 408 -11.32 -3.16 -26.96
C LEU A 408 -11.80 -3.57 -25.58
N LYS A 409 -12.46 -4.72 -25.45
CA LYS A 409 -12.87 -5.31 -24.17
C LYS A 409 -11.67 -5.57 -23.26
N SER A 410 -10.59 -6.15 -23.78
CA SER A 410 -9.35 -6.38 -23.02
C SER A 410 -8.73 -5.07 -22.52
N ASN A 411 -8.76 -4.02 -23.36
CA ASN A 411 -8.28 -2.70 -22.98
C ASN A 411 -9.13 -2.09 -21.86
N VAL A 412 -10.45 -2.19 -21.94
CA VAL A 412 -11.37 -1.74 -20.87
C VAL A 412 -11.10 -2.48 -19.57
N ILE A 413 -10.93 -3.80 -19.60
CA ILE A 413 -10.57 -4.59 -18.41
C ILE A 413 -9.23 -4.12 -17.82
N THR A 414 -8.25 -3.82 -18.66
CA THR A 414 -6.94 -3.30 -18.22
C THR A 414 -7.08 -1.95 -17.51
N ILE A 415 -7.86 -1.03 -18.06
CA ILE A 415 -8.13 0.27 -17.42
C ILE A 415 -8.85 0.11 -16.07
N LEU A 416 -9.84 -0.78 -15.98
CA LEU A 416 -10.52 -1.07 -14.72
C LEU A 416 -9.56 -1.66 -13.65
N ASN A 417 -8.65 -2.54 -14.05
CA ASN A 417 -7.63 -3.09 -13.16
C ASN A 417 -6.64 -2.00 -12.70
N ASN A 418 -6.26 -1.08 -13.60
CA ASN A 418 -5.43 0.07 -13.25
C ASN A 418 -6.15 1.01 -12.27
N TYR A 419 -7.45 1.23 -12.46
CA TYR A 419 -8.26 2.02 -11.54
C TYR A 419 -8.36 1.36 -10.16
N ASN A 420 -8.49 0.03 -10.09
CA ASN A 420 -8.40 -0.73 -8.85
C ASN A 420 -7.08 -0.45 -8.12
N THR A 421 -5.97 -0.63 -8.82
CA THR A 421 -4.62 -0.51 -8.21
C THR A 421 -4.33 0.91 -7.73
N ASN A 422 -4.70 1.91 -8.54
CA ASN A 422 -4.31 3.29 -8.29
C ASN A 422 -5.29 4.07 -7.39
N THR A 423 -6.57 3.62 -7.31
CA THR A 423 -7.63 4.40 -6.64
C THR A 423 -8.36 3.61 -5.56
N LEU A 424 -8.74 2.35 -5.81
CA LEU A 424 -9.65 1.61 -4.92
C LEU A 424 -8.94 0.74 -3.89
N ASN A 425 -7.77 0.21 -4.18
CA ASN A 425 -7.02 -0.72 -3.33
C ASN A 425 -6.41 -0.05 -2.07
N GLN A 426 -7.17 0.86 -1.45
CA GLN A 426 -6.81 1.58 -0.23
C GLN A 426 -8.08 1.89 0.57
N PHE A 427 -7.97 2.13 1.88
CA PHE A 427 -9.14 2.32 2.74
C PHE A 427 -9.98 3.56 2.37
N ASP A 428 -9.37 4.64 1.89
CA ASP A 428 -10.08 5.85 1.45
C ASP A 428 -10.42 5.86 -0.04
N GLY A 429 -10.30 4.71 -0.71
CA GLY A 429 -10.53 4.56 -2.13
C GLY A 429 -12.02 4.60 -2.49
N VAL A 430 -12.56 5.79 -2.77
CA VAL A 430 -13.98 5.98 -3.13
C VAL A 430 -14.24 5.62 -4.58
N PHE A 431 -15.20 4.71 -4.80
CA PHE A 431 -15.69 4.41 -6.15
C PHE A 431 -16.64 5.52 -6.61
N ARG A 432 -16.24 6.25 -7.65
CA ARG A 432 -17.04 7.27 -8.31
C ARG A 432 -17.45 6.80 -9.69
N PHE A 433 -18.74 6.51 -9.86
CA PHE A 433 -19.29 5.94 -11.11
C PHE A 433 -18.96 6.78 -12.34
N SER A 434 -19.11 8.10 -12.25
CA SER A 434 -18.83 9.01 -13.38
C SER A 434 -17.35 9.02 -13.78
N LYS A 435 -16.42 8.83 -12.82
CA LYS A 435 -14.99 8.73 -13.12
C LYS A 435 -14.68 7.43 -13.85
N VAL A 436 -15.21 6.31 -13.37
CA VAL A 436 -15.03 5.00 -14.01
C VAL A 436 -15.63 4.98 -15.41
N SER A 437 -16.85 5.52 -15.60
CA SER A 437 -17.45 5.67 -16.93
C SER A 437 -16.56 6.48 -17.87
N LYS A 438 -15.99 7.59 -17.38
CA LYS A 438 -15.05 8.40 -18.17
C LYS A 438 -13.77 7.63 -18.53
N GLU A 439 -13.22 6.82 -17.62
CA GLU A 439 -12.04 6.00 -17.90
C GLU A 439 -12.36 4.93 -18.97
N ILE A 440 -13.56 4.34 -18.92
CA ILE A 440 -14.03 3.41 -19.96
C ILE A 440 -14.13 4.12 -21.31
N ASP A 441 -14.77 5.30 -21.36
CA ASP A 441 -14.94 6.07 -22.60
C ASP A 441 -13.60 6.52 -23.18
N ASN A 442 -12.62 6.85 -22.33
CA ASN A 442 -11.29 7.29 -22.74
C ASN A 442 -10.34 6.13 -23.09
N THR A 443 -10.78 4.88 -23.00
CA THR A 443 -9.93 3.70 -23.30
C THR A 443 -9.46 3.70 -24.76
N ASP A 444 -10.31 4.15 -25.66
CA ASP A 444 -10.03 4.26 -27.08
C ASP A 444 -10.87 5.37 -27.71
N ASN A 445 -10.31 6.11 -28.66
CA ASN A 445 -11.02 7.19 -29.35
C ASN A 445 -12.23 6.73 -30.18
N SER A 446 -12.33 5.45 -30.50
CA SER A 446 -13.47 4.85 -31.19
C SER A 446 -14.66 4.59 -30.26
N ILE A 447 -14.49 4.62 -28.94
CA ILE A 447 -15.58 4.39 -28.00
C ILE A 447 -16.45 5.63 -27.96
N LEU A 448 -17.75 5.43 -28.22
CA LEU A 448 -18.76 6.49 -28.31
C LEU A 448 -19.52 6.67 -27.01
N SER A 449 -19.80 5.59 -26.31
CA SER A 449 -20.55 5.61 -25.05
C SER A 449 -20.42 4.30 -24.27
N ASN A 450 -20.70 4.34 -22.97
CA ASN A 450 -20.92 3.15 -22.16
C ASN A 450 -22.23 3.26 -21.38
N ILE A 451 -22.96 2.16 -21.29
CA ILE A 451 -24.14 2.01 -20.44
C ILE A 451 -23.78 0.99 -19.39
N SER A 452 -23.60 1.48 -18.17
CA SER A 452 -23.09 0.67 -17.07
C SER A 452 -24.07 0.65 -15.90
N THR A 453 -24.17 -0.49 -15.25
CA THR A 453 -24.87 -0.68 -13.97
C THR A 453 -23.95 -1.40 -13.01
N LEU A 454 -24.17 -1.25 -11.71
CA LEU A 454 -23.33 -1.88 -10.70
C LEU A 454 -24.17 -2.61 -9.64
N LYS A 455 -23.58 -3.66 -9.11
CA LYS A 455 -23.96 -4.32 -7.87
C LYS A 455 -22.75 -4.39 -6.96
N ILE A 456 -22.95 -4.49 -5.65
CA ILE A 456 -21.89 -4.71 -4.67
C ILE A 456 -22.04 -6.09 -4.07
N ARG A 457 -20.90 -6.78 -3.88
CA ARG A 457 -20.86 -8.16 -3.38
C ARG A 457 -19.97 -8.27 -2.16
N LYS A 458 -20.43 -9.04 -1.18
CA LYS A 458 -19.63 -9.52 -0.05
C LYS A 458 -19.69 -11.04 0.02
N THR A 459 -18.70 -11.62 0.70
CA THR A 459 -18.62 -13.07 0.91
C THR A 459 -18.42 -13.37 2.39
N PHE A 460 -19.01 -14.46 2.87
CA PHE A 460 -18.72 -14.98 4.21
C PHE A 460 -18.58 -16.50 4.18
N ILE A 461 -17.85 -17.06 5.15
CA ILE A 461 -17.70 -18.51 5.32
C ILE A 461 -18.73 -18.97 6.35
N PRO A 462 -19.71 -19.79 5.97
CA PRO A 462 -20.69 -20.28 6.92
C PRO A 462 -20.09 -21.32 7.88
N SER A 463 -20.55 -21.32 9.13
CA SER A 463 -20.31 -22.42 10.07
C SER A 463 -21.16 -23.60 9.66
N LEU A 464 -20.53 -24.66 9.17
CA LEU A 464 -21.27 -25.85 8.70
C LEU A 464 -21.85 -26.63 9.86
N ASN A 465 -23.08 -27.17 9.66
CA ASN A 465 -23.81 -27.98 10.59
C ASN A 465 -24.09 -27.30 11.95
N ALA A 466 -24.08 -25.99 11.99
CA ALA A 466 -24.38 -25.18 13.16
C ALA A 466 -25.41 -24.10 12.81
N SER A 467 -26.41 -23.92 13.68
CA SER A 467 -27.35 -22.81 13.54
C SER A 467 -26.69 -21.51 13.99
N THR A 468 -26.33 -20.67 13.05
CA THR A 468 -25.52 -19.46 13.29
C THR A 468 -26.24 -18.22 12.77
N ARG A 469 -26.08 -17.11 13.48
CA ARG A 469 -26.50 -15.78 13.04
C ARG A 469 -25.33 -15.14 12.30
N TYR A 470 -25.63 -14.47 11.18
CA TYR A 470 -24.67 -13.70 10.39
C TYR A 470 -25.16 -12.27 10.25
N ASP A 471 -24.31 -11.31 10.63
CA ASP A 471 -24.53 -9.88 10.41
C ASP A 471 -23.55 -9.39 9.36
N ILE A 472 -24.05 -8.90 8.22
CA ILE A 472 -23.28 -8.43 7.07
C ILE A 472 -23.55 -6.93 6.88
N TYR A 473 -22.51 -6.12 6.84
CA TYR A 473 -22.61 -4.67 6.78
C TYR A 473 -22.02 -4.15 5.47
N TYR A 474 -22.87 -3.72 4.54
CA TYR A 474 -22.42 -3.01 3.34
C TYR A 474 -22.04 -1.56 3.62
N ARG A 475 -22.56 -0.98 4.71
CA ARG A 475 -22.30 0.41 5.14
C ARG A 475 -22.56 1.46 4.06
N ASN A 476 -23.31 1.09 3.04
CA ASN A 476 -23.84 1.93 1.99
C ASN A 476 -25.33 1.66 1.86
N ALA A 477 -26.12 2.72 1.66
CA ALA A 477 -27.57 2.56 1.50
C ALA A 477 -27.89 1.68 0.29
N LEU A 478 -28.89 0.80 0.42
CA LEU A 478 -29.34 -0.11 -0.61
C LEU A 478 -30.56 0.44 -1.36
N TYR A 479 -30.75 -0.02 -2.58
CA TYR A 479 -31.83 0.46 -3.44
C TYR A 479 -33.18 -0.07 -2.97
N ASN A 480 -34.01 0.81 -2.47
CA ASN A 480 -35.44 0.56 -2.19
C ASN A 480 -36.17 1.91 -2.17
N PRO A 481 -36.65 2.41 -3.32
CA PRO A 481 -37.21 3.77 -3.42
C PRO A 481 -38.47 3.97 -2.57
N HIS A 482 -39.23 2.91 -2.34
CA HIS A 482 -40.38 2.89 -1.44
C HIS A 482 -40.62 1.48 -0.92
N THR A 483 -41.31 1.35 0.21
CA THR A 483 -41.65 0.06 0.80
C THR A 483 -42.37 -0.85 -0.18
N GLY A 484 -41.96 -2.12 -0.26
CA GLY A 484 -42.51 -3.11 -1.16
C GLY A 484 -42.06 -2.98 -2.64
N HIS A 485 -41.25 -2.00 -3.01
CA HIS A 485 -40.77 -1.80 -4.39
C HIS A 485 -40.14 -3.08 -4.97
N ASN A 486 -39.33 -3.75 -4.16
CA ASN A 486 -38.56 -4.92 -4.58
C ASN A 486 -39.36 -6.23 -4.54
N ALA A 487 -40.55 -6.24 -3.97
CA ALA A 487 -41.33 -7.47 -3.72
C ALA A 487 -41.65 -8.27 -5.00
N ALA A 488 -42.05 -7.57 -6.06
CA ALA A 488 -42.48 -8.21 -7.33
C ALA A 488 -41.30 -8.75 -8.16
N ALA A 489 -40.11 -8.14 -8.01
CA ALA A 489 -38.91 -8.50 -8.75
C ALA A 489 -38.05 -9.56 -8.05
N GLY A 490 -38.46 -10.04 -6.87
CA GLY A 490 -37.65 -10.97 -6.04
C GLY A 490 -36.49 -10.31 -5.35
N GLY A 491 -36.60 -9.01 -5.05
CA GLY A 491 -35.63 -8.26 -4.26
C GLY A 491 -34.41 -7.73 -5.01
N ILE A 492 -33.53 -7.11 -4.25
CA ILE A 492 -32.20 -6.67 -4.70
C ILE A 492 -31.08 -7.56 -4.16
N LEU A 493 -31.41 -8.38 -3.15
CA LEU A 493 -30.48 -9.35 -2.55
C LEU A 493 -30.48 -10.63 -3.37
N GLU A 494 -29.30 -11.06 -3.76
CA GLU A 494 -29.04 -12.32 -4.45
C GLU A 494 -27.93 -13.06 -3.71
N THR A 495 -28.05 -14.39 -3.51
CA THR A 495 -26.99 -15.20 -2.90
C THR A 495 -26.54 -16.32 -3.84
N SER A 496 -25.32 -16.82 -3.61
CA SER A 496 -24.92 -18.12 -4.14
C SER A 496 -25.69 -19.25 -3.45
N GLY A 497 -25.78 -20.41 -4.12
CA GLY A 497 -26.52 -21.56 -3.62
C GLY A 497 -25.85 -22.22 -2.42
N PHE A 498 -26.66 -22.76 -1.49
CA PHE A 498 -26.23 -23.56 -0.34
C PHE A 498 -27.29 -24.59 0.04
N LYS A 499 -26.92 -25.58 0.82
CA LYS A 499 -27.86 -26.58 1.39
C LYS A 499 -28.01 -26.38 2.88
N ILE A 500 -29.19 -26.65 3.40
CA ILE A 500 -29.55 -26.47 4.81
C ILE A 500 -29.79 -27.79 5.52
N SER A 501 -29.67 -27.77 6.82
CA SER A 501 -30.03 -28.92 7.67
C SER A 501 -31.52 -29.23 7.54
N GLY A 502 -31.84 -30.52 7.36
CA GLY A 502 -33.22 -30.99 7.16
C GLY A 502 -33.64 -31.11 5.68
N ASP A 503 -32.94 -30.46 4.76
CA ASP A 503 -33.13 -30.62 3.31
C ASP A 503 -31.79 -30.58 2.58
N THR A 504 -31.22 -31.71 2.28
CA THR A 504 -29.96 -31.85 1.54
C THR A 504 -30.18 -32.04 0.04
N THR A 505 -31.41 -32.05 -0.43
CA THR A 505 -31.78 -32.27 -1.84
C THR A 505 -31.81 -30.94 -2.59
N ASN A 506 -32.53 -29.96 -2.03
CA ASN A 506 -32.71 -28.66 -2.69
C ASN A 506 -31.55 -27.70 -2.42
N VAL A 507 -31.27 -26.86 -3.40
CA VAL A 507 -30.32 -25.74 -3.26
C VAL A 507 -31.10 -24.50 -2.89
N TYR A 508 -30.73 -23.90 -1.77
CA TYR A 508 -31.37 -22.71 -1.23
C TYR A 508 -30.68 -21.44 -1.61
N TYR A 509 -31.44 -20.38 -1.66
CA TYR A 509 -31.02 -19.01 -1.92
C TYR A 509 -31.74 -18.05 -0.99
N LEU A 510 -31.20 -16.84 -0.81
CA LEU A 510 -31.84 -15.76 -0.07
C LEU A 510 -32.16 -14.61 -1.01
N ASP A 511 -33.33 -13.98 -0.78
CA ASP A 511 -33.72 -12.70 -1.37
C ASP A 511 -34.38 -11.79 -0.33
N ASP A 512 -34.76 -10.56 -0.72
CA ASP A 512 -35.51 -9.64 0.14
C ASP A 512 -36.92 -9.40 -0.40
N ASP A 513 -37.84 -8.97 0.47
CA ASP A 513 -39.24 -8.72 0.15
C ASP A 513 -39.55 -7.24 -0.17
N GLY A 514 -38.55 -6.33 -0.05
CA GLY A 514 -38.75 -4.89 -0.17
C GLY A 514 -39.39 -4.24 1.06
N GLU A 515 -39.74 -5.00 2.10
CA GLU A 515 -40.37 -4.54 3.34
C GLU A 515 -39.41 -4.64 4.53
N GLY A 516 -38.20 -5.18 4.32
CA GLY A 516 -37.17 -5.30 5.35
C GLY A 516 -36.92 -6.73 5.82
N ASN A 517 -37.56 -7.73 5.24
CA ASN A 517 -37.30 -9.12 5.57
C ASN A 517 -36.40 -9.79 4.52
N VAL A 518 -35.55 -10.71 4.97
CA VAL A 518 -34.80 -11.66 4.14
C VAL A 518 -35.55 -12.98 4.14
N ARG A 519 -35.79 -13.52 2.93
CA ARG A 519 -36.53 -14.75 2.70
C ARG A 519 -35.61 -15.84 2.20
N ALA A 520 -35.90 -17.09 2.55
CA ALA A 520 -35.23 -18.28 2.05
C ALA A 520 -36.12 -19.05 1.07
N TYR A 521 -35.58 -19.39 -0.10
CA TYR A 521 -36.30 -20.12 -1.12
C TYR A 521 -35.38 -21.12 -1.85
N TYR A 522 -36.00 -22.09 -2.52
CA TYR A 522 -35.35 -22.93 -3.52
C TYR A 522 -36.12 -22.86 -4.85
N LEU A 523 -35.53 -23.37 -5.92
CA LEU A 523 -36.14 -23.34 -7.26
C LEU A 523 -36.78 -24.69 -7.60
N VAL A 524 -38.03 -24.66 -8.03
CA VAL A 524 -38.69 -25.78 -8.69
C VAL A 524 -38.84 -25.41 -10.18
N GLY A 525 -37.95 -25.95 -11.01
CA GLY A 525 -37.75 -25.41 -12.33
C GLY A 525 -37.22 -23.96 -12.28
N SER A 526 -37.97 -23.00 -12.78
CA SER A 526 -37.63 -21.56 -12.70
C SER A 526 -38.47 -20.78 -11.69
N VAL A 527 -39.29 -21.47 -10.87
CA VAL A 527 -40.21 -20.83 -9.93
C VAL A 527 -39.64 -20.89 -8.52
N ARG A 528 -39.63 -19.74 -7.83
CA ARG A 528 -39.18 -19.63 -6.43
C ARG A 528 -40.21 -20.23 -5.50
N THR A 529 -39.80 -21.19 -4.68
CA THR A 529 -40.60 -21.78 -3.60
C THR A 529 -40.06 -21.34 -2.26
N TYR A 530 -40.76 -20.44 -1.59
CA TYR A 530 -40.36 -19.88 -0.33
C TYR A 530 -40.65 -20.86 0.83
N THR A 531 -39.64 -21.09 1.68
CA THR A 531 -39.74 -21.93 2.87
C THR A 531 -39.76 -21.12 4.15
N ASN A 532 -39.13 -19.94 4.13
CA ASN A 532 -39.10 -19.03 5.27
C ASN A 532 -39.12 -17.58 4.75
N ASN A 533 -40.16 -16.84 5.11
CA ASN A 533 -40.32 -15.45 4.73
C ASN A 533 -39.64 -14.44 5.68
N THR A 534 -39.10 -14.93 6.79
CA THR A 534 -38.48 -14.13 7.86
C THR A 534 -37.16 -14.76 8.32
N GLN A 535 -36.37 -15.26 7.35
CA GLN A 535 -35.04 -15.84 7.64
C GLN A 535 -34.07 -14.81 8.22
N GLY A 536 -34.31 -13.54 7.96
CA GLY A 536 -33.49 -12.46 8.45
C GLY A 536 -34.14 -11.10 8.23
N THR A 537 -33.35 -10.05 8.40
CA THR A 537 -33.76 -8.66 8.16
C THR A 537 -32.76 -7.94 7.26
N ILE A 538 -33.22 -6.98 6.49
CA ILE A 538 -32.41 -6.07 5.68
C ILE A 538 -32.79 -4.62 5.99
N ASN A 539 -31.78 -3.81 6.33
CA ASN A 539 -31.93 -2.38 6.52
C ASN A 539 -31.41 -1.63 5.30
N TYR A 540 -32.29 -1.12 4.47
CA TYR A 540 -31.92 -0.44 3.24
C TYR A 540 -31.21 0.89 3.45
N ALA A 541 -31.41 1.55 4.60
CA ALA A 541 -30.76 2.83 4.90
C ALA A 541 -29.29 2.67 5.30
N THR A 542 -28.99 1.63 6.09
CA THR A 542 -27.63 1.38 6.60
C THR A 542 -26.86 0.35 5.78
N GLY A 543 -27.54 -0.47 4.98
CA GLY A 543 -26.93 -1.58 4.25
C GLY A 543 -26.60 -2.77 5.14
N GLN A 544 -27.26 -2.91 6.30
CA GLN A 544 -27.11 -4.07 7.18
C GLN A 544 -28.04 -5.20 6.76
N ILE A 545 -27.51 -6.41 6.68
CA ILE A 545 -28.27 -7.64 6.46
C ILE A 545 -27.97 -8.58 7.61
N THR A 546 -29.01 -9.00 8.32
CA THR A 546 -28.92 -9.99 9.39
C THR A 546 -29.62 -11.26 8.93
N ILE A 547 -28.93 -12.40 8.98
CA ILE A 547 -29.47 -13.72 8.70
C ILE A 547 -29.53 -14.49 10.02
N ASN A 548 -30.73 -14.88 10.43
CA ASN A 548 -30.95 -15.53 11.72
C ASN A 548 -30.92 -17.05 11.58
N SER A 549 -30.25 -17.71 12.52
CA SER A 549 -30.35 -19.18 12.74
C SER A 549 -30.17 -20.01 11.45
N LEU A 550 -29.28 -19.62 10.57
CA LEU A 550 -28.99 -20.34 9.33
C LEU A 550 -28.09 -21.54 9.62
N ASN A 551 -28.57 -22.75 9.34
CA ASN A 551 -27.82 -24.00 9.51
C ASN A 551 -27.43 -24.56 8.13
N VAL A 552 -26.24 -24.18 7.64
CA VAL A 552 -25.70 -24.61 6.34
C VAL A 552 -25.00 -25.95 6.48
N THR A 553 -25.33 -26.90 5.62
CA THR A 553 -24.67 -28.22 5.57
C THR A 553 -23.57 -28.25 4.48
N SER A 554 -23.77 -27.59 3.38
CA SER A 554 -22.78 -27.44 2.31
C SER A 554 -23.04 -26.17 1.50
N VAL A 555 -22.01 -25.68 0.87
CA VAL A 555 -22.06 -24.56 -0.09
C VAL A 555 -21.93 -25.13 -1.50
N GLU A 556 -22.69 -24.62 -2.43
CA GLU A 556 -22.60 -25.00 -3.84
C GLU A 556 -21.37 -24.39 -4.52
N ASN A 557 -20.96 -25.00 -5.62
CA ASN A 557 -19.90 -24.46 -6.46
C ASN A 557 -20.28 -23.08 -6.99
N ILE A 558 -19.36 -22.13 -6.93
CA ILE A 558 -19.55 -20.81 -7.46
C ILE A 558 -18.89 -20.76 -8.86
N ARG A 559 -19.70 -20.54 -9.89
CA ARG A 559 -19.22 -20.46 -11.29
C ARG A 559 -18.36 -21.67 -11.71
N GLY A 560 -18.74 -22.85 -11.23
CA GLY A 560 -18.03 -24.10 -11.54
C GLY A 560 -16.78 -24.37 -10.70
N ALA A 561 -16.35 -23.45 -9.85
CA ALA A 561 -15.24 -23.64 -8.91
C ALA A 561 -15.75 -24.03 -7.52
N THR A 562 -15.07 -24.98 -6.87
CA THR A 562 -15.35 -25.35 -5.48
C THR A 562 -15.18 -24.15 -4.56
N SER A 563 -16.18 -23.87 -3.72
CA SER A 563 -16.18 -22.75 -2.78
C SER A 563 -16.57 -23.23 -1.38
N ASN A 564 -16.03 -22.58 -0.37
CA ASN A 564 -16.47 -22.68 1.02
C ASN A 564 -17.18 -21.41 1.50
N LYS A 565 -17.51 -20.49 0.57
CA LYS A 565 -18.09 -19.18 0.88
C LYS A 565 -19.48 -19.06 0.28
N ILE A 566 -20.33 -18.27 0.92
CA ILE A 566 -21.58 -17.78 0.36
C ILE A 566 -21.35 -16.34 -0.11
N GLU A 567 -21.69 -16.07 -1.36
CA GLU A 567 -21.70 -14.72 -1.91
C GLU A 567 -23.06 -14.05 -1.69
N LEU A 568 -23.04 -12.79 -1.27
CA LEU A 568 -24.22 -11.93 -1.21
C LEU A 568 -24.00 -10.74 -2.14
N THR A 569 -24.90 -10.54 -3.06
CA THR A 569 -24.86 -9.44 -4.01
C THR A 569 -26.09 -8.58 -3.82
N VAL A 570 -25.90 -7.25 -3.74
CA VAL A 570 -27.00 -6.30 -3.57
C VAL A 570 -26.84 -5.11 -4.52
N LYS A 571 -27.94 -4.41 -4.79
CA LYS A 571 -27.91 -3.15 -5.57
C LYS A 571 -27.83 -1.97 -4.59
N PRO A 572 -26.79 -1.12 -4.66
CA PRO A 572 -26.72 0.08 -3.85
C PRO A 572 -27.72 1.14 -4.32
N LYS A 573 -28.10 2.05 -3.43
CA LYS A 573 -28.99 3.17 -3.72
C LYS A 573 -28.32 4.20 -4.64
N SER A 574 -27.05 4.46 -4.42
CA SER A 574 -26.22 5.33 -5.23
C SER A 574 -25.26 4.48 -6.07
N ASN A 575 -24.96 4.94 -7.28
CA ASN A 575 -23.89 4.33 -8.07
C ASN A 575 -22.50 4.69 -7.56
N ASP A 576 -22.36 5.68 -6.66
CA ASP A 576 -21.13 5.94 -5.92
C ASP A 576 -21.09 5.06 -4.67
N VAL A 577 -19.95 4.41 -4.40
CA VAL A 577 -19.73 3.55 -3.23
C VAL A 577 -18.56 4.10 -2.42
N VAL A 578 -18.79 4.30 -1.12
CA VAL A 578 -17.80 4.87 -0.20
C VAL A 578 -17.38 3.80 0.80
N PRO A 579 -16.07 3.50 0.92
CA PRO A 579 -15.58 2.59 1.94
C PRO A 579 -15.66 3.25 3.32
N VAL A 580 -15.85 2.44 4.35
CA VAL A 580 -15.89 2.90 5.75
C VAL A 580 -14.99 2.00 6.58
N ARG A 581 -14.11 2.57 7.41
CA ARG A 581 -13.21 1.86 8.35
C ARG A 581 -12.29 0.85 7.66
N ASP A 582 -12.51 -0.43 7.90
CA ASP A 582 -11.74 -1.57 7.37
C ASP A 582 -12.13 -2.00 5.96
N GLN A 583 -13.08 -1.31 5.32
CA GLN A 583 -13.53 -1.66 3.98
C GLN A 583 -12.53 -1.22 2.91
N VAL A 584 -12.28 -2.10 1.96
CA VAL A 584 -11.54 -1.85 0.72
C VAL A 584 -12.44 -2.21 -0.45
N LEU A 585 -12.56 -1.32 -1.41
CA LEU A 585 -13.34 -1.55 -2.61
C LEU A 585 -12.48 -2.20 -3.70
N ASN A 586 -13.07 -3.10 -4.46
CA ASN A 586 -12.41 -3.77 -5.57
C ASN A 586 -13.41 -3.97 -6.72
N ILE A 587 -13.09 -3.56 -7.96
CA ILE A 587 -13.87 -3.94 -9.14
C ILE A 587 -13.47 -5.36 -9.49
N ASP A 588 -14.39 -6.30 -9.36
CA ASP A 588 -14.17 -7.67 -9.78
C ASP A 588 -14.35 -7.78 -11.31
N THR A 589 -13.27 -7.54 -12.04
CA THR A 589 -13.28 -7.59 -13.51
C THR A 589 -13.52 -8.99 -14.06
N THR A 590 -13.25 -10.04 -13.28
CA THR A 590 -13.48 -11.44 -13.68
C THR A 590 -14.96 -11.79 -13.71
N ASN A 591 -15.72 -11.26 -12.74
CA ASN A 591 -17.15 -11.54 -12.60
C ASN A 591 -18.04 -10.38 -13.10
N SER A 592 -17.43 -9.30 -13.57
CA SER A 592 -18.13 -8.23 -14.27
C SER A 592 -18.46 -8.65 -15.71
N THR A 593 -19.61 -8.21 -16.21
CA THR A 593 -20.00 -8.46 -17.58
C THR A 593 -19.70 -7.22 -18.42
N ILE A 594 -18.69 -7.31 -19.27
CA ILE A 594 -18.30 -6.21 -20.16
C ILE A 594 -18.53 -6.70 -21.59
N THR A 595 -19.47 -6.04 -22.29
CA THR A 595 -19.81 -6.30 -23.69
C THR A 595 -19.40 -5.10 -24.53
N VAL A 596 -18.65 -5.33 -25.58
CA VAL A 596 -18.23 -4.28 -26.53
C VAL A 596 -18.85 -4.61 -27.90
N GLU A 597 -19.65 -3.71 -28.41
CA GLU A 597 -20.37 -3.91 -29.66
C GLU A 597 -20.34 -2.66 -30.56
N ALA A 598 -20.32 -2.88 -31.86
CA ALA A 598 -20.32 -1.77 -32.81
C ALA A 598 -21.63 -1.00 -32.70
N ASP A 599 -21.54 0.34 -32.74
CA ASP A 599 -22.71 1.19 -32.81
C ASP A 599 -23.28 1.16 -34.22
N THR A 600 -24.54 0.72 -34.36
CA THR A 600 -25.24 0.65 -35.64
C THR A 600 -25.72 2.01 -36.16
N PHE A 601 -25.67 3.05 -35.31
CA PHE A 601 -26.06 4.41 -35.66
C PHE A 601 -24.93 5.25 -36.28
N VAL A 602 -23.70 4.75 -36.22
CA VAL A 602 -22.53 5.41 -36.79
C VAL A 602 -22.34 4.99 -38.25
N GLY A 603 -22.04 5.94 -39.11
CA GLY A 603 -21.74 5.68 -40.51
C GLY A 603 -22.90 5.87 -41.51
N GLY A 604 -23.96 6.53 -41.08
CA GLY A 604 -25.03 6.93 -42.01
C GLY A 604 -25.83 5.77 -42.61
N SER A 605 -26.02 4.69 -41.87
CA SER A 605 -26.94 3.63 -42.21
C SER A 605 -28.31 4.23 -42.48
N SER A 606 -28.94 3.83 -43.56
CA SER A 606 -30.31 4.25 -43.92
C SER A 606 -31.35 3.88 -42.86
N ASP A 607 -30.99 2.98 -41.95
CA ASP A 607 -31.81 2.55 -40.82
C ASP A 607 -31.60 3.39 -39.54
N ALA A 608 -30.66 4.33 -39.55
CA ALA A 608 -30.38 5.23 -38.41
C ALA A 608 -31.42 6.34 -38.23
N GLY A 609 -32.33 6.49 -39.15
CA GLY A 609 -33.42 7.45 -39.05
C GLY A 609 -34.62 6.85 -38.34
N VAL A 610 -34.70 6.98 -37.03
CA VAL A 610 -35.99 6.76 -36.38
C VAL A 610 -36.89 7.95 -36.66
N GLY A 611 -37.52 7.90 -37.78
CA GLY A 611 -38.70 8.69 -37.96
C GLY A 611 -39.81 8.16 -37.05
N TYR A 612 -40.25 8.96 -36.10
CA TYR A 612 -41.59 8.71 -35.58
C TYR A 612 -42.59 9.04 -36.66
N THR A 613 -43.45 8.13 -36.98
CA THR A 613 -44.61 8.40 -37.83
C THR A 613 -45.72 8.97 -36.97
N THR A 614 -46.04 10.25 -37.19
CA THR A 614 -47.31 10.80 -36.70
C THR A 614 -48.39 10.36 -37.69
N THR A 615 -49.22 9.42 -37.29
CA THR A 615 -50.52 9.23 -37.95
C THR A 615 -51.50 10.23 -37.35
N SER A 616 -51.84 11.26 -38.08
CA SER A 616 -53.01 12.04 -37.76
C SER A 616 -54.25 11.19 -38.15
N SER A 617 -54.89 10.64 -37.11
CA SER A 617 -56.27 10.12 -37.32
C SER A 617 -57.21 11.29 -37.11
N TYR A 618 -57.86 11.66 -38.19
CA TYR A 618 -59.10 12.41 -38.13
C TYR A 618 -60.26 11.42 -38.26
#